data_31c3a94a225a8901ac71698f537c9594
#
_entry.id   31c3a94a225a8901ac71698f537c9594
#
_cell.length_a   1.000
_cell.length_b   1.000
_cell.length_c   1.000
_cell.angle_alpha   90.00
_cell.angle_beta   90.00
_cell.angle_gamma   90.00
#
_symmetry.space_group_name_H-M   'P 1'
#
loop_
_entity.id
_entity.type
_entity.pdbx_description
1 polymer ?
#
loop_
_entity_poly.entity_id
_entity_poly.type
_entity_poly.pdbx_seq_one_letter_code
_entity_poly.pdbx_strand_id
1 'polypeptide(L)'
;FATDSTGADVNIEAPGRDFGVARLVYEAGATNRYSVGYIGTHTGGPLYNAQVHGLDAHYSTGNGRWIADLQLMRSDVDESTGSGALVDILFAPGPTRQHKIELEYFDDEIDLNDLGFQRRNGYSGAQYVFLYANAEKRGFMESTRGTVALRHHYNDDGKVIDSGIYWRNILALPKRNTVRTGFGFMPRRWEDIDSRGNGVYRVGERLWWSLVWSTDASKIFSYSFGANGEQENLGDWTDGLSAGVTIRPSDRIYADIEVDYKRRDGWIVYQGGRNFGSYHGADWQPRIKINWFIAPQHQLRLMLQWAGVR
;
A
#
# COMPACT_ATOMS: atom_id res chain seq x y z
N PHE A 1 11.22 30.97 -10.98
CA PHE A 1 11.01 31.95 -12.06
C PHE A 1 10.05 31.33 -13.05
N ALA A 2 8.97 32.01 -13.37
CA ALA A 2 8.07 31.65 -14.45
C ALA A 2 8.14 32.75 -15.51
N THR A 3 8.01 32.39 -16.78
CA THR A 3 7.89 33.32 -17.89
C THR A 3 6.47 33.29 -18.43
N ASP A 4 5.91 34.42 -18.75
CA ASP A 4 4.61 34.49 -19.41
C ASP A 4 4.68 34.08 -20.90
N SER A 5 3.56 34.11 -21.60
CA SER A 5 3.48 33.76 -23.03
C SER A 5 4.28 34.68 -23.94
N THR A 6 4.79 35.80 -23.44
CA THR A 6 5.62 36.77 -24.17
C THR A 6 7.11 36.62 -23.87
N GLY A 7 7.48 35.70 -22.92
CA GLY A 7 8.86 35.48 -22.48
C GLY A 7 9.35 36.48 -21.43
N ALA A 8 8.46 37.27 -20.84
CA ALA A 8 8.81 38.15 -19.73
C ALA A 8 8.83 37.39 -18.40
N ASP A 9 9.82 37.68 -17.56
CA ASP A 9 9.90 37.13 -16.22
C ASP A 9 8.72 37.59 -15.36
N VAL A 10 7.90 36.65 -14.90
CA VAL A 10 6.80 36.89 -13.98
C VAL A 10 7.23 36.57 -12.57
N ASN A 11 7.18 37.56 -11.69
CA ASN A 11 7.38 37.34 -10.28
C ASN A 11 6.08 36.79 -9.69
N ILE A 12 6.00 35.48 -9.49
CA ILE A 12 4.87 34.85 -8.82
C ILE A 12 5.17 34.90 -7.31
N GLU A 13 4.56 35.83 -6.62
CA GLU A 13 4.45 35.77 -5.17
C GLU A 13 3.41 34.71 -4.83
N ALA A 14 3.86 33.56 -4.34
CA ALA A 14 2.97 32.58 -3.73
C ALA A 14 2.70 33.03 -2.28
N PRO A 15 1.53 33.58 -1.95
CA PRO A 15 1.20 33.89 -0.58
C PRO A 15 1.24 32.60 0.26
N GLY A 16 1.70 32.72 1.50
CA GLY A 16 1.71 31.60 2.44
C GLY A 16 0.30 31.04 2.66
N ARG A 17 0.20 29.79 3.05
CA ARG A 17 -1.04 29.15 3.49
C ARG A 17 -1.05 29.04 5.00
N ASP A 18 -2.22 29.22 5.61
CA ASP A 18 -2.49 28.97 7.00
C ASP A 18 -3.05 27.55 7.17
N PHE A 19 -2.59 26.85 8.20
CA PHE A 19 -3.02 25.50 8.51
C PHE A 19 -3.57 25.45 9.94
N GLY A 20 -4.71 24.81 10.11
CA GLY A 20 -5.32 24.55 11.39
C GLY A 20 -5.77 23.11 11.53
N VAL A 21 -5.57 22.51 12.70
CA VAL A 21 -6.09 21.17 13.03
C VAL A 21 -6.65 21.20 14.43
N ALA A 22 -7.87 20.69 14.59
CA ALA A 22 -8.52 20.47 15.89
C ALA A 22 -8.98 19.03 15.99
N ARG A 23 -8.72 18.36 17.13
CA ARG A 23 -9.18 16.99 17.39
C ARG A 23 -9.77 16.89 18.79
N LEU A 24 -10.92 16.23 18.88
CA LEU A 24 -11.57 15.88 20.14
C LEU A 24 -11.83 14.37 20.15
N VAL A 25 -11.57 13.70 21.26
CA VAL A 25 -11.84 12.27 21.43
C VAL A 25 -12.47 12.04 22.80
N TYR A 26 -13.52 11.25 22.83
CA TYR A 26 -14.13 10.73 24.06
C TYR A 26 -13.96 9.22 24.08
N GLU A 27 -13.41 8.70 25.15
CA GLU A 27 -13.20 7.26 25.37
C GLU A 27 -13.91 6.82 26.64
N ALA A 28 -14.55 5.66 26.60
CA ALA A 28 -15.22 5.07 27.74
C ALA A 28 -15.25 3.52 27.66
N GLY A 29 -15.71 2.91 28.76
CA GLY A 29 -15.87 1.48 28.89
C GLY A 29 -14.76 0.80 29.69
N ALA A 30 -15.12 -0.03 30.65
CA ALA A 30 -14.17 -0.78 31.48
C ALA A 30 -13.82 -2.14 30.88
N THR A 31 -14.81 -2.90 30.45
CA THR A 31 -14.64 -4.22 29.84
C THR A 31 -14.66 -4.13 28.33
N ASN A 32 -15.72 -3.61 27.76
CA ASN A 32 -15.74 -3.24 26.34
C ASN A 32 -15.32 -1.78 26.23
N ARG A 33 -14.52 -1.45 25.24
CA ARG A 33 -14.02 -0.09 25.01
C ARG A 33 -14.71 0.50 23.81
N TYR A 34 -15.06 1.76 23.91
CA TYR A 34 -15.56 2.54 22.78
C TYR A 34 -14.99 3.94 22.82
N SER A 35 -14.76 4.50 21.68
CA SER A 35 -14.42 5.90 21.52
C SER A 35 -15.19 6.53 20.38
N VAL A 36 -15.41 7.83 20.48
CA VAL A 36 -15.96 8.66 19.42
C VAL A 36 -15.05 9.87 19.31
N GLY A 37 -14.63 10.17 18.09
CA GLY A 37 -13.73 11.27 17.79
C GLY A 37 -14.29 12.20 16.73
N TYR A 38 -13.82 13.43 16.78
CA TYR A 38 -14.00 14.43 15.74
C TYR A 38 -12.65 15.02 15.40
N ILE A 39 -12.39 15.21 14.11
CA ILE A 39 -11.25 15.95 13.59
C ILE A 39 -11.74 17.00 12.60
N GLY A 40 -11.24 18.22 12.73
CA GLY A 40 -11.42 19.27 11.75
C GLY A 40 -10.06 19.78 11.31
N THR A 41 -9.88 19.96 10.01
CA THR A 41 -8.69 20.57 9.43
C THR A 41 -9.08 21.76 8.57
N HIS A 42 -8.20 22.73 8.50
CA HIS A 42 -8.36 23.92 7.66
C HIS A 42 -7.04 24.27 7.00
N THR A 43 -7.09 24.53 5.71
CA THR A 43 -6.00 25.08 4.91
C THR A 43 -6.53 26.32 4.20
N GLY A 44 -6.01 27.50 4.52
CA GLY A 44 -6.50 28.78 3.99
C GLY A 44 -5.41 29.59 3.31
N GLY A 45 -5.80 30.37 2.33
CA GLY A 45 -4.94 31.32 1.63
C GLY A 45 -5.76 32.25 0.73
N PRO A 46 -5.16 33.29 0.12
CA PRO A 46 -5.91 34.28 -0.66
C PRO A 46 -6.66 33.74 -1.88
N LEU A 47 -6.25 32.59 -2.41
CA LEU A 47 -6.82 31.97 -3.60
C LEU A 47 -7.25 30.51 -3.38
N TYR A 48 -7.29 30.05 -2.13
CA TYR A 48 -7.57 28.66 -1.82
C TYR A 48 -8.11 28.50 -0.40
N ASN A 49 -9.18 27.74 -0.25
CA ASN A 49 -9.75 27.39 1.04
C ASN A 49 -10.18 25.91 1.04
N ALA A 50 -9.67 25.15 1.98
CA ALA A 50 -10.04 23.75 2.16
C ALA A 50 -10.33 23.45 3.62
N GLN A 51 -11.42 22.74 3.86
CA GLN A 51 -11.79 22.23 5.17
C GLN A 51 -12.13 20.75 5.06
N VAL A 52 -11.66 19.96 6.03
CA VAL A 52 -12.05 18.56 6.13
C VAL A 52 -12.54 18.29 7.53
N HIS A 53 -13.71 17.66 7.61
CA HIS A 53 -14.35 17.23 8.83
C HIS A 53 -14.43 15.71 8.86
N GLY A 54 -13.96 15.09 9.95
CA GLY A 54 -14.03 13.66 10.18
C GLY A 54 -14.72 13.34 11.49
N LEU A 55 -15.58 12.33 11.46
CA LEU A 55 -16.12 11.66 12.65
C LEU A 55 -15.57 10.23 12.65
N ASP A 56 -15.03 9.80 13.77
CA ASP A 56 -14.57 8.43 13.95
C ASP A 56 -15.26 7.78 15.18
N ALA A 57 -15.53 6.48 15.07
CA ALA A 57 -16.00 5.68 16.18
C ALA A 57 -15.23 4.36 16.21
N HIS A 58 -14.83 3.94 17.39
CA HIS A 58 -14.16 2.67 17.64
C HIS A 58 -14.92 1.88 18.71
N TYR A 59 -15.04 0.57 18.50
CA TYR A 59 -15.59 -0.35 19.47
C TYR A 59 -14.72 -1.60 19.55
N SER A 60 -14.41 -2.06 20.77
CA SER A 60 -13.75 -3.35 20.99
C SER A 60 -14.33 -4.07 22.18
N THR A 61 -14.55 -5.38 22.02
CA THR A 61 -14.95 -6.26 23.14
C THR A 61 -13.79 -6.50 24.09
N GLY A 62 -14.06 -6.68 25.39
CA GLY A 62 -13.06 -6.90 26.42
C GLY A 62 -12.21 -8.18 26.21
N ASN A 63 -12.72 -9.16 25.48
CA ASN A 63 -11.99 -10.35 25.11
C ASN A 63 -11.23 -10.20 23.78
N GLY A 64 -11.26 -9.01 23.15
CA GLY A 64 -10.58 -8.71 21.89
C GLY A 64 -11.10 -9.45 20.66
N ARG A 65 -12.25 -10.15 20.76
CA ARG A 65 -12.77 -10.93 19.64
C ARG A 65 -13.40 -10.09 18.55
N TRP A 66 -13.99 -8.95 18.90
CA TRP A 66 -14.61 -8.04 17.97
C TRP A 66 -13.99 -6.66 18.09
N ILE A 67 -13.60 -6.11 16.96
CA ILE A 67 -13.19 -4.70 16.82
C ILE A 67 -13.97 -4.16 15.64
N ALA A 68 -14.56 -2.98 15.80
CA ALA A 68 -15.25 -2.27 14.74
C ALA A 68 -14.82 -0.80 14.74
N ASP A 69 -14.46 -0.32 13.58
CA ASP A 69 -14.07 1.07 13.32
C ASP A 69 -14.99 1.65 12.24
N LEU A 70 -15.44 2.88 12.47
CA LEU A 70 -16.21 3.67 11.52
C LEU A 70 -15.52 5.02 11.36
N GLN A 71 -15.40 5.49 10.11
CA GLN A 71 -14.99 6.85 9.81
C GLN A 71 -15.96 7.44 8.78
N LEU A 72 -16.44 8.65 9.08
CA LEU A 72 -17.22 9.47 8.15
C LEU A 72 -16.43 10.75 7.87
N MET A 73 -16.35 11.14 6.63
CA MET A 73 -15.53 12.27 6.19
C MET A 73 -16.34 13.18 5.28
N ARG A 74 -16.09 14.47 5.40
CA ARG A 74 -16.58 15.50 4.51
C ARG A 74 -15.43 16.46 4.20
N SER A 75 -15.24 16.77 2.94
CA SER A 75 -14.35 17.84 2.48
C SER A 75 -15.17 18.97 1.87
N ASP A 76 -14.76 20.18 2.14
CA ASP A 76 -15.25 21.40 1.48
C ASP A 76 -14.00 22.11 0.94
N VAL A 77 -13.77 22.05 -0.36
CA VAL A 77 -12.58 22.59 -1.03
C VAL A 77 -13.05 23.58 -2.11
N ASP A 78 -12.79 24.86 -1.89
CA ASP A 78 -13.30 25.95 -2.72
C ASP A 78 -14.84 25.86 -2.89
N GLU A 79 -15.33 25.52 -4.09
CA GLU A 79 -16.77 25.39 -4.40
C GLU A 79 -17.25 23.92 -4.41
N SER A 80 -16.36 22.95 -4.16
CA SER A 80 -16.67 21.52 -4.22
C SER A 80 -16.84 20.95 -2.82
N THR A 81 -17.85 20.12 -2.62
CA THR A 81 -18.13 19.44 -1.38
C THR A 81 -18.26 17.94 -1.61
N GLY A 82 -17.40 17.18 -0.95
CA GLY A 82 -17.39 15.72 -1.07
C GLY A 82 -17.53 14.99 0.27
N SER A 83 -17.87 13.71 0.19
CA SER A 83 -18.09 12.84 1.35
C SER A 83 -17.46 11.45 1.17
N GLY A 84 -17.08 10.85 2.30
CA GLY A 84 -16.53 9.49 2.33
C GLY A 84 -16.90 8.76 3.62
N ALA A 85 -16.86 7.44 3.55
CA ALA A 85 -17.09 6.55 4.67
C ALA A 85 -16.19 5.33 4.60
N LEU A 86 -15.67 4.91 5.76
CA LEU A 86 -14.89 3.69 5.95
C LEU A 86 -15.47 2.89 7.10
N VAL A 87 -15.59 1.58 6.93
CA VAL A 87 -15.99 0.65 7.99
C VAL A 87 -15.03 -0.51 8.00
N ASP A 88 -14.41 -0.76 9.15
CA ASP A 88 -13.57 -1.91 9.40
C ASP A 88 -14.17 -2.79 10.49
N ILE A 89 -14.33 -4.06 10.24
CA ILE A 89 -14.80 -5.02 11.23
C ILE A 89 -13.81 -6.18 11.31
N LEU A 90 -13.20 -6.37 12.47
CA LEU A 90 -12.34 -7.50 12.77
C LEU A 90 -13.06 -8.48 13.70
N PHE A 91 -13.11 -9.74 13.31
CA PHE A 91 -13.55 -10.85 14.15
C PHE A 91 -12.43 -11.85 14.34
N ALA A 92 -11.99 -12.05 15.58
CA ALA A 92 -10.95 -12.98 15.99
C ALA A 92 -11.53 -14.08 16.90
N PRO A 93 -12.06 -15.22 16.35
CA PRO A 93 -12.62 -16.30 17.17
C PRO A 93 -11.60 -16.97 18.08
N GLY A 94 -10.32 -16.82 17.78
CA GLY A 94 -9.20 -17.34 18.53
C GLY A 94 -7.86 -16.79 18.03
N PRO A 95 -6.74 -17.16 18.67
CA PRO A 95 -5.43 -16.58 18.37
C PRO A 95 -4.87 -16.95 16.98
N THR A 96 -5.45 -17.97 16.34
CA THR A 96 -4.94 -18.53 15.08
C THR A 96 -5.72 -18.10 13.86
N ARG A 97 -6.85 -17.42 14.01
CA ARG A 97 -7.73 -17.03 12.90
C ARG A 97 -8.31 -15.64 13.14
N GLN A 98 -8.32 -14.83 12.11
CA GLN A 98 -8.96 -13.52 12.12
C GLN A 98 -9.66 -13.30 10.78
N HIS A 99 -10.80 -12.66 10.84
CA HIS A 99 -11.63 -12.27 9.70
C HIS A 99 -11.77 -10.75 9.72
N LYS A 100 -11.36 -10.08 8.67
CA LYS A 100 -11.51 -8.63 8.52
C LYS A 100 -12.42 -8.33 7.33
N ILE A 101 -13.37 -7.43 7.51
CA ILE A 101 -14.20 -6.87 6.46
C ILE A 101 -13.93 -5.37 6.44
N GLU A 102 -13.63 -4.84 5.28
CA GLU A 102 -13.43 -3.42 5.01
C GLU A 102 -14.45 -2.99 3.98
N LEU A 103 -15.17 -1.91 4.27
CA LEU A 103 -16.11 -1.27 3.34
C LEU A 103 -15.67 0.17 3.14
N GLU A 104 -15.64 0.62 1.90
CA GLU A 104 -15.15 1.92 1.50
C GLU A 104 -16.16 2.60 0.57
N TYR A 105 -16.36 3.88 0.79
CA TYR A 105 -17.10 4.78 -0.09
C TYR A 105 -16.44 6.14 -0.11
N PHE A 106 -16.18 6.65 -1.29
CA PHE A 106 -15.70 8.01 -1.55
C PHE A 106 -16.40 8.54 -2.79
N ASP A 107 -17.13 9.62 -2.68
CA ASP A 107 -17.70 10.28 -3.85
C ASP A 107 -16.61 10.93 -4.74
N ASP A 108 -16.97 11.42 -5.90
CA ASP A 108 -16.04 11.97 -6.89
C ASP A 108 -15.56 13.39 -6.54
N GLU A 109 -16.23 14.06 -5.61
CA GLU A 109 -15.91 15.43 -5.18
C GLU A 109 -15.06 15.47 -3.90
N ILE A 110 -14.90 14.36 -3.17
CA ILE A 110 -14.11 14.35 -1.94
C ILE A 110 -12.64 14.60 -2.24
N ASP A 111 -12.04 15.55 -1.52
CA ASP A 111 -10.62 15.84 -1.57
C ASP A 111 -10.03 15.97 -0.16
N LEU A 112 -9.09 15.08 0.16
CA LEU A 112 -8.41 14.98 1.45
C LEU A 112 -6.91 15.30 1.34
N ASN A 113 -6.44 15.84 0.18
CA ASN A 113 -5.02 15.87 -0.13
C ASN A 113 -4.24 17.03 0.51
N ASP A 114 -4.88 18.01 1.12
CA ASP A 114 -4.16 19.13 1.75
C ASP A 114 -3.33 18.75 2.97
N LEU A 115 -3.91 17.96 3.88
CA LEU A 115 -3.26 17.46 5.09
C LEU A 115 -3.28 15.92 5.18
N GLY A 116 -3.65 15.27 4.10
CA GLY A 116 -3.72 13.81 3.93
C GLY A 116 -3.19 13.38 2.57
N PHE A 117 -3.45 12.13 2.25
CA PHE A 117 -3.19 11.57 0.92
C PHE A 117 -4.35 10.67 0.52
N GLN A 118 -4.99 11.00 -0.58
CA GLN A 118 -6.02 10.19 -1.22
C GLN A 118 -5.59 9.88 -2.66
N ARG A 119 -5.47 8.59 -2.97
CA ARG A 119 -5.03 8.15 -4.31
C ARG A 119 -6.11 8.37 -5.36
N ARG A 120 -7.36 8.17 -4.98
CA ARG A 120 -8.53 8.32 -5.84
C ARG A 120 -9.78 8.62 -5.03
N ASN A 121 -10.73 9.25 -5.67
CA ASN A 121 -12.12 9.46 -5.28
C ASN A 121 -13.05 8.75 -6.30
N GLY A 122 -14.35 8.92 -6.16
CA GLY A 122 -15.35 8.36 -7.08
C GLY A 122 -15.36 6.84 -7.09
N TYR A 123 -15.37 6.19 -5.90
CA TYR A 123 -15.46 4.74 -5.83
C TYR A 123 -16.12 4.22 -4.56
N SER A 124 -16.63 3.00 -4.66
CA SER A 124 -17.09 2.20 -3.53
C SER A 124 -16.60 0.77 -3.64
N GLY A 125 -16.44 0.10 -2.51
CA GLY A 125 -16.00 -1.28 -2.55
C GLY A 125 -15.99 -1.98 -1.20
N ALA A 126 -15.60 -3.24 -1.28
CA ALA A 126 -15.45 -4.13 -0.14
C ALA A 126 -14.20 -4.99 -0.27
N GLN A 127 -13.56 -5.25 0.86
CA GLN A 127 -12.50 -6.22 0.99
C GLN A 127 -12.78 -7.15 2.17
N TYR A 128 -12.59 -8.44 1.95
CA TYR A 128 -12.56 -9.44 3.01
C TYR A 128 -11.17 -10.02 3.12
N VAL A 129 -10.62 -10.07 4.32
CA VAL A 129 -9.31 -10.64 4.61
C VAL A 129 -9.43 -11.73 5.67
N PHE A 130 -9.03 -12.93 5.33
CA PHE A 130 -8.85 -14.03 6.26
C PHE A 130 -7.37 -14.17 6.61
N LEU A 131 -7.04 -14.02 7.89
CA LEU A 131 -5.69 -14.24 8.41
C LEU A 131 -5.68 -15.55 9.18
N TYR A 132 -4.63 -16.33 9.00
CA TYR A 132 -4.42 -17.57 9.72
C TYR A 132 -2.97 -17.71 10.18
N ALA A 133 -2.79 -18.33 11.34
CA ALA A 133 -1.48 -18.68 11.87
C ALA A 133 -1.59 -20.05 12.55
N ASN A 134 -0.60 -20.90 12.32
CA ASN A 134 -0.47 -22.17 13.00
C ASN A 134 0.99 -22.35 13.45
N ALA A 135 1.19 -22.44 14.75
CA ALA A 135 2.51 -22.64 15.37
C ALA A 135 2.82 -24.12 15.60
N GLU A 136 1.90 -25.04 15.28
CA GLU A 136 2.13 -26.47 15.42
C GLU A 136 2.94 -27.01 14.24
N LYS A 137 3.92 -27.83 14.55
CA LYS A 137 4.72 -28.54 13.55
C LYS A 137 3.85 -29.51 12.75
N ARG A 138 3.90 -29.40 11.42
CA ARG A 138 3.22 -30.31 10.48
C ARG A 138 4.20 -30.80 9.41
N GLY A 139 4.61 -32.07 9.52
CA GLY A 139 5.61 -32.61 8.62
C GLY A 139 6.94 -31.87 8.72
N PHE A 140 7.39 -31.29 7.62
CA PHE A 140 8.61 -30.48 7.55
C PHE A 140 8.39 -28.98 7.91
N MET A 141 7.15 -28.52 8.07
CA MET A 141 6.83 -27.15 8.43
C MET A 141 6.80 -26.98 9.95
N GLU A 142 7.53 -26.03 10.49
CA GLU A 142 7.53 -25.69 11.92
C GLU A 142 6.37 -24.77 12.29
N SER A 143 6.02 -23.83 11.42
CA SER A 143 4.84 -22.99 11.55
C SER A 143 4.41 -22.45 10.19
N THR A 144 3.17 -21.98 10.11
CA THR A 144 2.67 -21.26 8.94
C THR A 144 1.81 -20.06 9.37
N ARG A 145 1.88 -18.98 8.62
CA ARG A 145 0.96 -17.86 8.72
C ARG A 145 0.70 -17.27 7.35
N GLY A 146 -0.50 -16.82 7.13
CA GLY A 146 -0.83 -16.23 5.84
C GLY A 146 -2.14 -15.47 5.83
N THR A 147 -2.45 -14.95 4.66
CA THR A 147 -3.67 -14.20 4.39
C THR A 147 -4.29 -14.66 3.09
N VAL A 148 -5.63 -14.69 3.06
CA VAL A 148 -6.43 -14.75 1.85
C VAL A 148 -7.26 -13.47 1.83
N ALA A 149 -7.17 -12.71 0.75
CA ALA A 149 -7.98 -11.50 0.58
C ALA A 149 -8.84 -11.62 -0.68
N LEU A 150 -10.08 -11.20 -0.56
CA LEU A 150 -11.02 -11.00 -1.64
C LEU A 150 -11.30 -9.50 -1.72
N ARG A 151 -11.23 -8.92 -2.91
CA ARG A 151 -11.45 -7.49 -3.11
C ARG A 151 -12.40 -7.25 -4.27
N HIS A 152 -13.25 -6.22 -4.14
CA HIS A 152 -14.16 -5.82 -5.21
C HIS A 152 -14.54 -4.34 -5.05
N HIS A 153 -14.16 -3.53 -6.05
CA HIS A 153 -14.43 -2.08 -6.07
C HIS A 153 -15.04 -1.65 -7.41
N TYR A 154 -15.93 -0.68 -7.32
CA TYR A 154 -16.58 -0.03 -8.46
C TYR A 154 -16.25 1.46 -8.45
N ASN A 155 -16.21 2.09 -9.62
CA ASN A 155 -16.28 3.54 -9.72
C ASN A 155 -17.75 4.01 -9.76
N ASP A 156 -17.96 5.33 -9.75
CA ASP A 156 -19.31 5.92 -9.75
C ASP A 156 -20.13 5.62 -11.01
N ASP A 157 -19.48 5.26 -12.11
CA ASP A 157 -20.14 4.72 -13.31
C ASP A 157 -20.61 3.26 -13.16
N GLY A 158 -20.40 2.62 -12.01
CA GLY A 158 -20.68 1.21 -11.77
C GLY A 158 -19.74 0.23 -12.48
N LYS A 159 -18.58 0.70 -12.94
CA LYS A 159 -17.56 -0.14 -13.58
C LYS A 159 -16.65 -0.77 -12.52
N VAL A 160 -16.43 -2.08 -12.60
CA VAL A 160 -15.48 -2.78 -11.73
C VAL A 160 -14.06 -2.29 -12.05
N ILE A 161 -13.42 -1.64 -11.10
CA ILE A 161 -12.10 -1.02 -11.26
C ILE A 161 -10.99 -1.79 -10.54
N ASP A 162 -11.33 -2.52 -9.47
CA ASP A 162 -10.45 -3.44 -8.79
C ASP A 162 -11.24 -4.65 -8.32
N SER A 163 -10.73 -5.84 -8.58
CA SER A 163 -11.29 -7.09 -8.11
C SER A 163 -10.24 -8.16 -8.11
N GLY A 164 -10.30 -9.08 -7.16
CA GLY A 164 -9.34 -10.17 -7.15
C GLY A 164 -9.36 -11.03 -5.92
N ILE A 165 -8.61 -12.13 -6.04
CA ILE A 165 -8.30 -13.06 -4.96
C ILE A 165 -6.79 -13.03 -4.79
N TYR A 166 -6.34 -12.83 -3.54
CA TYR A 166 -4.94 -12.73 -3.19
C TYR A 166 -4.62 -13.69 -2.05
N TRP A 167 -3.62 -14.51 -2.23
CA TRP A 167 -3.10 -15.37 -1.18
C TRP A 167 -1.63 -15.08 -0.94
N ARG A 168 -1.25 -14.93 0.33
CA ARG A 168 0.13 -14.79 0.76
C ARG A 168 0.36 -15.69 1.95
N ASN A 169 1.51 -16.37 1.97
CA ASN A 169 1.85 -17.28 3.05
C ASN A 169 3.33 -17.20 3.41
N ILE A 170 3.63 -17.46 4.67
CA ILE A 170 4.98 -17.60 5.21
C ILE A 170 5.06 -18.95 5.92
N LEU A 171 5.96 -19.77 5.45
CA LEU A 171 6.29 -21.06 6.05
C LEU A 171 7.59 -20.93 6.81
N ALA A 172 7.59 -21.28 8.09
CA ALA A 172 8.81 -21.51 8.84
C ALA A 172 9.24 -22.97 8.64
N LEU A 173 10.48 -23.16 8.27
CA LEU A 173 11.11 -24.43 7.97
C LEU A 173 12.19 -24.76 9.01
N PRO A 174 12.65 -26.03 9.11
CA PRO A 174 13.75 -26.40 9.97
C PRO A 174 14.98 -25.51 9.79
N LYS A 175 15.76 -25.37 10.86
CA LYS A 175 16.94 -24.49 10.92
C LYS A 175 16.63 -23.03 10.69
N ARG A 176 15.42 -22.58 11.05
CA ARG A 176 14.93 -21.20 10.90
C ARG A 176 14.94 -20.65 9.47
N ASN A 177 14.92 -21.55 8.47
CA ASN A 177 14.67 -21.12 7.10
C ASN A 177 13.22 -20.67 6.95
N THR A 178 12.95 -19.79 6.00
CA THR A 178 11.59 -19.33 5.68
C THR A 178 11.32 -19.39 4.20
N VAL A 179 10.10 -19.73 3.83
CA VAL A 179 9.58 -19.59 2.47
C VAL A 179 8.38 -18.66 2.50
N ARG A 180 8.42 -17.62 1.70
CA ARG A 180 7.29 -16.73 1.45
C ARG A 180 6.74 -17.01 0.08
N THR A 181 5.43 -17.21 0.01
CA THR A 181 4.72 -17.44 -1.25
C THR A 181 3.61 -16.43 -1.40
N GLY A 182 3.34 -16.03 -2.61
CA GLY A 182 2.20 -15.21 -2.96
C GLY A 182 1.61 -15.66 -4.27
N PHE A 183 0.31 -15.51 -4.40
CA PHE A 183 -0.45 -15.73 -5.61
C PHE A 183 -1.62 -14.76 -5.64
N GLY A 184 -1.96 -14.27 -6.82
CA GLY A 184 -3.15 -13.45 -7.01
C GLY A 184 -3.73 -13.63 -8.39
N PHE A 185 -5.04 -13.59 -8.45
CA PHE A 185 -5.82 -13.55 -9.66
C PHE A 185 -6.72 -12.32 -9.66
N MET A 186 -6.61 -11.50 -10.68
CA MET A 186 -7.42 -10.31 -10.91
C MET A 186 -8.22 -10.55 -12.20
N PRO A 187 -9.55 -10.66 -12.12
CA PRO A 187 -10.39 -10.77 -13.32
C PRO A 187 -10.35 -9.49 -14.15
N ARG A 188 -10.90 -9.55 -15.34
CA ARG A 188 -11.05 -8.37 -16.21
C ARG A 188 -11.71 -7.22 -15.48
N ARG A 189 -11.16 -6.03 -15.64
CA ARG A 189 -11.62 -4.81 -14.98
C ARG A 189 -11.48 -3.60 -15.89
N TRP A 190 -11.99 -2.48 -15.43
CA TRP A 190 -11.78 -1.18 -16.06
C TRP A 190 -10.62 -0.45 -15.39
N GLU A 191 -9.84 0.25 -16.20
CA GLU A 191 -8.76 1.14 -15.75
C GLU A 191 -9.12 2.58 -16.13
N ASP A 192 -9.17 3.47 -15.16
CA ASP A 192 -9.64 4.85 -15.31
C ASP A 192 -8.66 5.90 -14.76
N ILE A 193 -7.59 5.47 -14.11
CA ILE A 193 -6.55 6.37 -13.55
C ILE A 193 -5.39 6.58 -14.53
N ASP A 194 -4.87 5.50 -15.11
CA ASP A 194 -3.65 5.54 -15.93
C ASP A 194 -3.79 6.43 -17.17
N SER A 195 -5.02 6.67 -17.65
CA SER A 195 -5.32 7.58 -18.75
C SER A 195 -5.30 9.08 -18.34
N ARG A 196 -5.14 9.35 -17.03
CA ARG A 196 -5.15 10.72 -16.48
C ARG A 196 -6.36 11.56 -16.92
N GLY A 197 -7.56 10.98 -16.83
CA GLY A 197 -8.82 11.63 -17.21
C GLY A 197 -9.15 11.60 -18.71
N ASN A 198 -8.34 10.93 -19.56
CA ASN A 198 -8.58 10.84 -21.00
C ASN A 198 -9.42 9.61 -21.42
N GLY A 199 -10.24 9.11 -20.51
CA GLY A 199 -11.18 8.01 -20.75
C GLY A 199 -10.84 6.76 -19.95
N VAL A 200 -11.71 5.77 -20.10
CA VAL A 200 -11.65 4.50 -19.37
C VAL A 200 -11.40 3.39 -20.39
N TYR A 201 -10.51 2.46 -20.07
CA TYR A 201 -10.23 1.32 -20.94
C TYR A 201 -10.29 0.01 -20.16
N ARG A 202 -10.47 -1.08 -20.88
CA ARG A 202 -10.62 -2.40 -20.31
C ARG A 202 -9.30 -3.14 -20.30
N VAL A 203 -8.89 -3.66 -19.13
CA VAL A 203 -7.73 -4.53 -18.97
C VAL A 203 -8.15 -5.98 -18.82
N GLY A 204 -7.31 -6.89 -19.29
CA GLY A 204 -7.50 -8.33 -19.22
C GLY A 204 -7.42 -8.86 -17.78
N GLU A 205 -7.69 -10.14 -17.64
CA GLU A 205 -7.36 -10.87 -16.43
C GLU A 205 -5.85 -10.89 -16.22
N ARG A 206 -5.42 -10.87 -14.94
CA ARG A 206 -4.01 -10.89 -14.57
C ARG A 206 -3.77 -11.90 -13.46
N LEU A 207 -2.68 -12.63 -13.64
CA LEU A 207 -2.12 -13.51 -12.61
C LEU A 207 -0.81 -12.89 -12.12
N TRP A 208 -0.53 -13.03 -10.84
CA TRP A 208 0.81 -12.80 -10.31
C TRP A 208 1.16 -13.90 -9.30
N TRP A 209 2.43 -14.19 -9.19
CA TRP A 209 2.97 -15.12 -8.22
C TRP A 209 4.33 -14.63 -7.70
N SER A 210 4.68 -15.07 -6.50
CA SER A 210 5.99 -14.80 -5.91
C SER A 210 6.42 -15.95 -5.02
N LEU A 211 7.70 -16.23 -5.01
CA LEU A 211 8.35 -17.21 -4.14
C LEU A 211 9.66 -16.61 -3.64
N VAL A 212 9.87 -16.57 -2.33
CA VAL A 212 11.12 -16.13 -1.73
C VAL A 212 11.52 -17.13 -0.66
N TRP A 213 12.70 -17.70 -0.80
CA TRP A 213 13.34 -18.50 0.24
C TRP A 213 14.42 -17.69 0.94
N SER A 214 14.50 -17.82 2.27
CA SER A 214 15.51 -17.14 3.07
C SER A 214 16.05 -18.08 4.15
N THR A 215 17.35 -17.97 4.42
CA THR A 215 18.00 -18.73 5.49
C THR A 215 17.85 -18.06 6.87
N ASP A 216 18.37 -18.68 7.91
CA ASP A 216 18.35 -18.17 9.28
C ASP A 216 19.03 -16.79 9.38
N ALA A 217 18.23 -15.74 9.62
CA ALA A 217 18.71 -14.37 9.77
C ALA A 217 19.54 -14.13 11.04
N SER A 218 19.62 -15.07 11.98
CA SER A 218 20.46 -14.96 13.17
C SER A 218 21.92 -15.34 12.93
N LYS A 219 22.24 -15.88 11.76
CA LYS A 219 23.60 -16.26 11.38
C LYS A 219 24.40 -15.06 10.90
N ILE A 220 25.73 -15.17 10.98
CA ILE A 220 26.64 -14.14 10.44
C ILE A 220 26.35 -13.89 8.95
N PHE A 221 26.09 -14.94 8.19
CA PHE A 221 25.66 -14.87 6.81
C PHE A 221 24.25 -15.43 6.69
N SER A 222 23.34 -14.68 6.12
CA SER A 222 22.05 -15.16 5.69
C SER A 222 21.80 -14.80 4.24
N TYR A 223 21.11 -15.67 3.52
CA TYR A 223 20.86 -15.57 2.10
C TYR A 223 19.37 -15.51 1.82
N SER A 224 19.00 -14.81 0.77
CA SER A 224 17.66 -14.82 0.22
C SER A 224 17.69 -14.99 -1.29
N PHE A 225 16.75 -15.77 -1.81
CA PHE A 225 16.53 -15.94 -3.25
C PHE A 225 15.06 -15.85 -3.54
N GLY A 226 14.69 -15.08 -4.55
CA GLY A 226 13.32 -14.87 -4.95
C GLY A 226 13.12 -15.00 -6.44
N ALA A 227 11.91 -15.43 -6.80
CA ALA A 227 11.39 -15.40 -8.15
C ALA A 227 9.94 -14.92 -8.12
N ASN A 228 9.56 -14.16 -9.10
CA ASN A 228 8.18 -13.68 -9.25
C ASN A 228 7.81 -13.52 -10.72
N GLY A 229 6.52 -13.58 -10.99
CA GLY A 229 5.97 -13.29 -12.30
C GLY A 229 4.65 -12.56 -12.15
N GLU A 230 4.37 -11.67 -13.08
CA GLU A 230 3.13 -10.89 -13.15
C GLU A 230 2.72 -10.69 -14.60
N GLN A 231 1.46 -10.98 -14.91
CA GLN A 231 0.90 -10.62 -16.20
C GLN A 231 0.71 -9.11 -16.30
N GLU A 232 1.11 -8.53 -17.40
CA GLU A 232 0.87 -7.13 -17.75
C GLU A 232 -0.56 -6.93 -18.28
N ASN A 233 -0.97 -5.68 -18.42
CA ASN A 233 -2.35 -5.34 -18.82
C ASN A 233 -2.77 -5.89 -20.20
N LEU A 234 -1.81 -6.20 -21.08
CA LEU A 234 -2.04 -6.80 -22.40
C LEU A 234 -1.86 -8.33 -22.43
N GLY A 235 -1.55 -8.95 -21.29
CA GLY A 235 -1.42 -10.39 -21.16
C GLY A 235 0.00 -10.94 -21.21
N ASP A 236 0.99 -10.13 -21.59
CA ASP A 236 2.41 -10.49 -21.53
C ASP A 236 2.92 -10.58 -20.09
N TRP A 237 4.14 -11.09 -19.88
CA TRP A 237 4.66 -11.35 -18.55
C TRP A 237 5.87 -10.46 -18.18
N THR A 238 5.84 -9.93 -16.98
CA THR A 238 7.00 -9.40 -16.28
C THR A 238 7.52 -10.47 -15.33
N ASP A 239 8.74 -10.94 -15.55
CA ASP A 239 9.42 -11.93 -14.72
C ASP A 239 10.52 -11.27 -13.91
N GLY A 240 10.66 -11.68 -12.65
CA GLY A 240 11.65 -11.13 -11.74
C GLY A 240 12.43 -12.20 -10.99
N LEU A 241 13.72 -11.92 -10.76
CA LEU A 241 14.61 -12.69 -9.91
C LEU A 241 15.23 -11.76 -8.89
N SER A 242 15.39 -12.22 -7.66
CA SER A 242 16.09 -11.49 -6.62
C SER A 242 17.09 -12.38 -5.88
N ALA A 243 18.20 -11.82 -5.49
CA ALA A 243 19.18 -12.47 -4.63
C ALA A 243 19.71 -11.48 -3.61
N GLY A 244 19.88 -11.94 -2.38
CA GLY A 244 20.37 -11.11 -1.30
C GLY A 244 21.29 -11.86 -0.35
N VAL A 245 22.21 -11.12 0.27
CA VAL A 245 23.03 -11.59 1.38
C VAL A 245 23.04 -10.54 2.47
N THR A 246 22.73 -10.98 3.70
CA THR A 246 22.94 -10.18 4.90
C THR A 246 24.17 -10.67 5.63
N ILE A 247 25.08 -9.77 5.97
CA ILE A 247 26.30 -10.03 6.71
C ILE A 247 26.19 -9.33 8.06
N ARG A 248 26.18 -10.12 9.13
CA ARG A 248 26.05 -9.62 10.52
C ARG A 248 27.20 -10.17 11.39
N PRO A 249 28.38 -9.56 11.31
CA PRO A 249 29.54 -10.03 12.09
C PRO A 249 29.40 -9.77 13.60
N SER A 250 28.55 -8.83 14.00
CA SER A 250 28.21 -8.52 15.39
C SER A 250 26.83 -7.87 15.50
N ASP A 251 26.32 -7.71 16.73
CA ASP A 251 25.06 -7.02 16.99
C ASP A 251 25.12 -5.51 16.66
N ARG A 252 26.32 -4.97 16.48
CA ARG A 252 26.54 -3.55 16.21
C ARG A 252 26.64 -3.19 14.75
N ILE A 253 26.92 -4.16 13.88
CA ILE A 253 27.09 -3.91 12.44
C ILE A 253 26.41 -4.98 11.62
N TYR A 254 25.66 -4.55 10.62
CA TYR A 254 25.17 -5.44 9.59
C TYR A 254 25.15 -4.74 8.22
N ALA A 255 25.30 -5.52 7.18
CA ALA A 255 25.24 -5.10 5.81
C ALA A 255 24.27 -5.98 5.04
N ASP A 256 23.34 -5.38 4.32
CA ASP A 256 22.44 -6.06 3.37
C ASP A 256 22.85 -5.69 1.95
N ILE A 257 23.08 -6.68 1.13
CA ILE A 257 23.38 -6.53 -0.30
C ILE A 257 22.32 -7.30 -1.05
N GLU A 258 21.55 -6.61 -1.87
CA GLU A 258 20.45 -7.18 -2.66
C GLU A 258 20.57 -6.78 -4.12
N VAL A 259 20.16 -7.65 -4.99
CA VAL A 259 20.04 -7.40 -6.44
C VAL A 259 18.67 -7.90 -6.88
N ASP A 260 17.89 -7.01 -7.46
CA ASP A 260 16.65 -7.34 -8.15
C ASP A 260 16.85 -7.18 -9.65
N TYR A 261 16.43 -8.18 -10.39
CA TYR A 261 16.36 -8.17 -11.85
C TYR A 261 14.92 -8.38 -12.29
N LYS A 262 14.43 -7.56 -13.21
CA LYS A 262 13.14 -7.75 -13.86
C LYS A 262 13.28 -7.67 -15.36
N ARG A 263 12.64 -8.60 -16.05
CA ARG A 263 12.38 -8.55 -17.48
C ARG A 263 10.90 -8.23 -17.67
N ARG A 264 10.64 -7.12 -18.33
CA ARG A 264 9.28 -6.64 -18.60
C ARG A 264 8.95 -6.90 -20.06
N ASP A 265 7.77 -7.46 -20.28
CA ASP A 265 7.23 -7.67 -21.62
C ASP A 265 5.79 -7.13 -21.63
N GLY A 266 5.46 -6.28 -22.61
CA GLY A 266 4.14 -5.65 -22.69
C GLY A 266 3.87 -4.58 -21.63
N TRP A 267 4.91 -3.97 -21.04
CA TRP A 267 4.76 -2.88 -20.09
C TRP A 267 4.14 -1.65 -20.75
N ILE A 268 2.98 -1.22 -20.23
CA ILE A 268 2.23 -0.08 -20.76
C ILE A 268 2.68 1.21 -20.07
N VAL A 269 3.00 2.23 -20.87
CA VAL A 269 3.34 3.58 -20.42
C VAL A 269 2.43 4.59 -21.12
N TYR A 270 1.76 5.43 -20.32
CA TYR A 270 0.94 6.52 -20.82
C TYR A 270 1.79 7.58 -21.53
N GLN A 271 1.34 8.00 -22.72
CA GLN A 271 2.07 8.95 -23.59
C GLN A 271 1.31 10.26 -23.86
N GLY A 272 0.10 10.39 -23.37
CA GLY A 272 -0.73 11.56 -23.55
C GLY A 272 -2.01 11.28 -24.34
N GLY A 273 -3.06 12.02 -24.05
CA GLY A 273 -4.38 11.85 -24.63
C GLY A 273 -4.93 10.44 -24.39
N ARG A 274 -5.20 9.67 -25.44
CA ARG A 274 -5.66 8.27 -25.36
C ARG A 274 -4.58 7.27 -25.79
N ASN A 275 -3.31 7.71 -25.85
CA ASN A 275 -2.23 6.91 -26.39
C ASN A 275 -1.41 6.27 -25.26
N PHE A 276 -1.13 4.97 -25.43
CA PHE A 276 -0.24 4.20 -24.59
C PHE A 276 0.81 3.54 -25.48
N GLY A 277 2.06 3.52 -25.02
CA GLY A 277 3.12 2.73 -25.62
C GLY A 277 3.29 1.42 -24.88
N SER A 278 3.46 0.31 -25.60
CA SER A 278 3.87 -0.96 -25.02
C SER A 278 5.37 -1.14 -25.18
N TYR A 279 6.07 -1.47 -24.10
CA TYR A 279 7.52 -1.56 -24.05
C TYR A 279 7.96 -2.92 -23.56
N HIS A 280 9.14 -3.31 -24.08
CA HIS A 280 9.94 -4.40 -23.56
C HIS A 280 11.16 -3.81 -22.88
N GLY A 281 11.58 -4.38 -21.78
CA GLY A 281 12.72 -3.85 -21.05
C GLY A 281 13.26 -4.80 -20.01
N ALA A 282 14.44 -4.49 -19.52
CA ALA A 282 15.00 -5.14 -18.36
C ALA A 282 15.53 -4.09 -17.39
N ASP A 283 15.26 -4.27 -16.13
CA ASP A 283 15.79 -3.41 -15.07
C ASP A 283 16.63 -4.21 -14.06
N TRP A 284 17.70 -3.57 -13.59
CA TRP A 284 18.56 -4.03 -12.53
C TRP A 284 18.58 -3.02 -11.41
N GLN A 285 18.34 -3.47 -10.19
CA GLN A 285 18.28 -2.63 -9.02
C GLN A 285 19.16 -3.19 -7.89
N PRO A 286 20.50 -3.01 -7.96
CA PRO A 286 21.35 -3.32 -6.84
C PRO A 286 21.15 -2.32 -5.69
N ARG A 287 21.15 -2.85 -4.46
CA ARG A 287 20.99 -2.08 -3.23
C ARG A 287 21.97 -2.59 -2.17
N ILE A 288 22.65 -1.65 -1.52
CA ILE A 288 23.53 -1.90 -0.39
C ILE A 288 23.06 -1.05 0.78
N LYS A 289 22.82 -1.68 1.93
CA LYS A 289 22.54 -1.00 3.19
C LYS A 289 23.57 -1.43 4.22
N ILE A 290 24.17 -0.46 4.90
CA ILE A 290 25.07 -0.70 6.02
C ILE A 290 24.51 0.06 7.22
N ASN A 291 24.38 -0.65 8.35
CA ASN A 291 24.03 -0.04 9.62
C ASN A 291 25.12 -0.38 10.63
N TRP A 292 25.69 0.64 11.23
CA TRP A 292 26.75 0.53 12.22
C TRP A 292 26.41 1.34 13.46
N PHE A 293 26.17 0.65 14.57
CA PHE A 293 25.99 1.23 15.89
C PHE A 293 27.37 1.42 16.54
N ILE A 294 28.00 2.57 16.32
CA ILE A 294 29.32 2.91 16.82
C ILE A 294 29.28 2.98 18.37
N ALA A 295 28.23 3.59 18.90
CA ALA A 295 27.93 3.71 20.33
C ALA A 295 26.42 3.71 20.53
N PRO A 296 25.89 3.55 21.77
CA PRO A 296 24.44 3.55 22.03
C PRO A 296 23.68 4.76 21.47
N GLN A 297 24.34 5.90 21.37
CA GLN A 297 23.76 7.15 20.87
C GLN A 297 24.25 7.54 19.46
N HIS A 298 25.11 6.72 18.83
CA HIS A 298 25.70 7.04 17.52
C HIS A 298 25.50 5.89 16.56
N GLN A 299 24.70 6.13 15.55
CA GLN A 299 24.45 5.21 14.46
C GLN A 299 24.86 5.83 13.13
N LEU A 300 25.65 5.11 12.36
CA LEU A 300 25.90 5.40 10.95
C LEU A 300 25.00 4.50 10.11
N ARG A 301 24.23 5.09 9.22
CA ARG A 301 23.42 4.38 8.24
C ARG A 301 23.81 4.85 6.85
N LEU A 302 24.26 3.92 6.01
CA LEU A 302 24.55 4.14 4.61
C LEU A 302 23.57 3.32 3.77
N MET A 303 22.96 3.95 2.77
CA MET A 303 22.16 3.27 1.75
C MET A 303 22.61 3.74 0.38
N LEU A 304 23.00 2.79 -0.47
CA LEU A 304 23.28 2.98 -1.88
C LEU A 304 22.26 2.17 -2.67
N GLN A 305 21.63 2.80 -3.60
CA GLN A 305 20.70 2.16 -4.51
C GLN A 305 20.88 2.80 -5.89
N TRP A 306 20.92 1.97 -6.92
CA TRP A 306 20.80 2.43 -8.27
C TRP A 306 19.91 1.56 -9.13
N ALA A 307 19.32 2.13 -10.15
CA ALA A 307 18.50 1.46 -11.10
C ALA A 307 19.09 1.64 -12.49
N GLY A 308 19.29 0.55 -13.19
CA GLY A 308 19.62 0.53 -14.61
C GLY A 308 18.43 -0.01 -15.39
N VAL A 309 17.98 0.73 -16.38
CA VAL A 309 16.90 0.30 -17.28
C VAL A 309 17.45 0.22 -18.69
N ARG A 310 17.15 -0.88 -19.39
CA ARG A 310 17.57 -1.11 -20.77
C ARG A 310 16.37 -1.44 -21.64
#